data_f039e3a9f9d635dca380dee2d8c0c3fd
#
_entry.id   f039e3a9f9d635dca380dee2d8c0c3fd
#
_cell.length_a   1.000
_cell.length_b   1.000
_cell.length_c   1.000
_cell.angle_alpha   90.00
_cell.angle_beta   90.00
_cell.angle_gamma   90.00
#
_symmetry.space_group_name_H-M   'P 1'
#
loop_
_entity.id
_entity.type
_entity.pdbx_description
1 polymer ?
#
loop_
_entity_poly.entity_id
_entity_poly.type
_entity_poly.pdbx_seq_one_letter_code
_entity_poly.pdbx_strand_id
1 'polypeptide(L)'
;MNIDEELVIAIIGAGGIGSNLVSMVYPTLQQGDLVDNIGDIRICIYDSDIVEKKNLPHQNFNISDLGGLKVTTLCNRLWNESDKSINDGPNLILQPCPWDIRSSSDLLPCDIVVVAVDSHQARRVVHENYENWLDLRCLGDGYIALDDSVKSDLISEFTPEQDSQSCQFEGAIDSGNIQFGFMVAASHGAQWLIQSLRIQSGDDMAQRPFPQVSSISFGTATRLAQSSEEPDLDVVGGVIIPMIHSDSDVMREVSNGNHHSIIIKETLAGLAEKKDWPSLWGLADDLGKEVSILYDNNSSIWVDIGTSGRVELAPPVGSEIPYKLWIHTHPRDAYWSSTDKETISIYSDILDKAIVLGHDHYKKTIKINGNSMDKLSESGRLSIWTDEPIINYDSSEVI
;
A
#
# COMPACT_ATOMS: atom_id res chain seq x y z
N MET A 1 20.21 13.61 -10.98
CA MET A 1 19.78 12.83 -12.15
C MET A 1 20.03 13.70 -13.37
N ASN A 2 20.65 13.22 -14.44
CA ASN A 2 20.77 13.95 -15.69
C ASN A 2 19.37 14.02 -16.30
N ILE A 3 18.90 15.21 -16.60
CA ILE A 3 17.56 15.51 -17.14
C ILE A 3 17.35 14.96 -18.58
N ASP A 4 18.33 14.23 -19.14
CA ASP A 4 18.35 13.73 -20.51
C ASP A 4 18.16 12.20 -20.65
N GLU A 5 17.87 11.46 -19.57
CA GLU A 5 17.64 10.01 -19.65
C GLU A 5 16.15 9.68 -19.49
N GLU A 6 15.59 9.06 -20.53
CA GLU A 6 14.22 8.55 -20.56
C GLU A 6 14.05 7.44 -19.51
N LEU A 7 13.04 7.52 -18.64
CA LEU A 7 12.67 6.45 -17.73
C LEU A 7 11.91 5.35 -18.46
N VAL A 8 12.40 4.12 -18.41
CA VAL A 8 11.80 2.98 -19.11
C VAL A 8 11.14 2.01 -18.13
N ILE A 9 9.85 1.77 -18.30
CA ILE A 9 9.05 0.83 -17.53
C ILE A 9 8.70 -0.36 -18.42
N ALA A 10 9.02 -1.58 -17.99
CA ALA A 10 8.59 -2.79 -18.64
C ALA A 10 7.38 -3.41 -17.91
N ILE A 11 6.30 -3.67 -18.64
CA ILE A 11 5.13 -4.41 -18.16
C ILE A 11 5.04 -5.70 -18.96
N ILE A 12 5.30 -6.83 -18.31
CA ILE A 12 5.32 -8.16 -18.94
C ILE A 12 3.99 -8.84 -18.69
N GLY A 13 3.21 -9.01 -19.75
CA GLY A 13 1.86 -9.56 -19.78
C GLY A 13 0.79 -8.49 -19.99
N ALA A 14 -0.06 -8.69 -21.01
CA ALA A 14 -1.26 -7.90 -21.29
C ALA A 14 -2.55 -8.72 -21.05
N GLY A 15 -2.50 -9.64 -20.09
CA GLY A 15 -3.64 -10.46 -19.65
C GLY A 15 -4.57 -9.73 -18.69
N GLY A 16 -5.24 -10.47 -17.79
CA GLY A 16 -6.20 -9.93 -16.82
C GLY A 16 -5.60 -8.85 -15.91
N ILE A 17 -4.39 -9.07 -15.39
CA ILE A 17 -3.71 -8.09 -14.53
C ILE A 17 -3.14 -6.94 -15.38
N GLY A 18 -2.27 -7.24 -16.34
CA GLY A 18 -1.49 -6.22 -17.04
C GLY A 18 -2.34 -5.27 -17.89
N SER A 19 -3.38 -5.77 -18.61
CA SER A 19 -4.25 -4.90 -19.40
C SER A 19 -5.03 -3.90 -18.55
N ASN A 20 -5.48 -4.32 -17.34
CA ASN A 20 -6.17 -3.45 -16.41
C ASN A 20 -5.21 -2.49 -15.71
N LEU A 21 -4.01 -2.94 -15.33
CA LEU A 21 -2.97 -2.11 -14.73
C LEU A 21 -2.59 -0.94 -15.65
N VAL A 22 -2.24 -1.22 -16.91
CA VAL A 22 -1.88 -0.18 -17.88
C VAL A 22 -3.01 0.80 -18.10
N SER A 23 -4.26 0.32 -18.16
CA SER A 23 -5.45 1.16 -18.35
C SER A 23 -5.76 2.07 -17.16
N MET A 24 -5.25 1.77 -15.96
CA MET A 24 -5.33 2.66 -14.79
C MET A 24 -4.14 3.64 -14.76
N VAL A 25 -2.94 3.14 -14.98
CA VAL A 25 -1.70 3.93 -14.80
C VAL A 25 -1.53 4.98 -15.91
N TYR A 26 -1.71 4.59 -17.17
CA TYR A 26 -1.44 5.48 -18.30
C TYR A 26 -2.28 6.77 -18.29
N PRO A 27 -3.60 6.74 -18.11
CA PRO A 27 -4.40 7.96 -17.99
C PRO A 27 -4.05 8.80 -16.75
N THR A 28 -3.67 8.15 -15.64
CA THR A 28 -3.24 8.84 -14.42
C THR A 28 -1.95 9.64 -14.66
N LEU A 29 -0.99 9.06 -15.35
CA LEU A 29 0.26 9.75 -15.70
C LEU A 29 0.05 10.89 -16.70
N GLN A 30 -0.94 10.78 -17.59
CA GLN A 30 -1.26 11.85 -18.55
C GLN A 30 -1.86 13.11 -17.91
N GLN A 31 -2.50 12.98 -16.76
CA GLN A 31 -3.28 14.08 -16.16
C GLN A 31 -2.58 14.73 -14.95
N GLY A 32 -1.49 14.15 -14.46
CA GLY A 32 -0.82 14.63 -13.25
C GLY A 32 0.55 15.23 -13.55
N ASP A 33 1.04 16.04 -12.62
CA ASP A 33 2.35 16.70 -12.70
C ASP A 33 3.53 15.73 -12.48
N LEU A 34 3.26 14.43 -12.28
CA LEU A 34 4.29 13.44 -11.96
C LEU A 34 5.26 13.23 -13.14
N VAL A 35 4.76 13.18 -14.35
CA VAL A 35 5.59 13.09 -15.56
C VAL A 35 6.44 14.32 -15.75
N ASP A 36 5.92 15.52 -15.46
CA ASP A 36 6.67 16.78 -15.53
C ASP A 36 7.85 16.80 -14.55
N ASN A 37 7.71 16.14 -13.40
CA ASN A 37 8.76 16.06 -12.38
C ASN A 37 9.83 14.99 -12.67
N ILE A 38 9.50 13.96 -13.46
CA ILE A 38 10.42 12.86 -13.79
C ILE A 38 11.13 13.11 -15.12
N GLY A 39 10.43 13.61 -16.13
CA GLY A 39 10.89 13.72 -17.51
C GLY A 39 10.22 12.70 -18.43
N ASP A 40 10.85 12.36 -19.54
CA ASP A 40 10.32 11.42 -20.52
C ASP A 40 10.13 10.02 -19.91
N ILE A 41 8.96 9.42 -20.11
CA ILE A 41 8.63 8.07 -19.64
C ILE A 41 8.19 7.20 -20.81
N ARG A 42 8.80 6.02 -20.94
CA ARG A 42 8.39 4.98 -21.88
C ARG A 42 7.85 3.78 -21.14
N ILE A 43 6.64 3.34 -21.47
CA ILE A 43 6.04 2.12 -20.96
C ILE A 43 6.04 1.07 -22.08
N CYS A 44 6.89 0.05 -21.95
CA CYS A 44 7.00 -1.09 -22.88
C CYS A 44 6.10 -2.22 -22.38
N ILE A 45 5.14 -2.67 -23.21
CA ILE A 45 4.20 -3.73 -22.85
C ILE A 45 4.49 -4.97 -23.66
N TYR A 46 4.82 -6.07 -22.98
CA TYR A 46 5.25 -7.34 -23.58
C TYR A 46 4.17 -8.41 -23.50
N ASP A 47 3.71 -8.92 -24.60
CA ASP A 47 2.79 -10.07 -24.71
C ASP A 47 2.70 -10.49 -26.19
N SER A 48 2.90 -11.76 -26.49
CA SER A 48 2.84 -12.29 -27.87
C SER A 48 1.45 -12.71 -28.31
N ASP A 49 0.49 -12.75 -27.38
CA ASP A 49 -0.84 -13.28 -27.61
C ASP A 49 -1.74 -12.37 -28.46
N ILE A 50 -2.76 -12.99 -29.04
CA ILE A 50 -3.90 -12.32 -29.66
C ILE A 50 -5.09 -12.25 -28.70
N VAL A 51 -5.98 -11.30 -28.95
CA VAL A 51 -7.26 -11.21 -28.22
C VAL A 51 -8.20 -12.31 -28.67
N GLU A 52 -8.59 -13.17 -27.75
CA GLU A 52 -9.55 -14.26 -27.95
C GLU A 52 -10.87 -14.00 -27.22
N LYS A 53 -11.94 -14.67 -27.63
CA LYS A 53 -13.28 -14.51 -27.01
C LYS A 53 -13.25 -14.79 -25.50
N LYS A 54 -12.47 -15.76 -25.05
CA LYS A 54 -12.32 -16.11 -23.61
C LYS A 54 -11.65 -15.00 -22.79
N ASN A 55 -10.98 -14.04 -23.42
CA ASN A 55 -10.32 -12.94 -22.75
C ASN A 55 -11.30 -11.81 -22.35
N LEU A 56 -12.37 -11.61 -23.15
CA LEU A 56 -13.28 -10.47 -23.01
C LEU A 56 -13.92 -10.31 -21.61
N PRO A 57 -14.25 -11.40 -20.88
CA PRO A 57 -14.91 -11.25 -19.59
C PRO A 57 -14.02 -10.70 -18.45
N HIS A 58 -12.68 -10.80 -18.58
CA HIS A 58 -11.77 -10.49 -17.47
C HIS A 58 -10.48 -9.74 -17.87
N GLN A 59 -10.29 -9.51 -19.17
CA GLN A 59 -9.19 -8.68 -19.68
C GLN A 59 -9.79 -7.41 -20.28
N ASN A 60 -9.03 -6.34 -20.32
CA ASN A 60 -9.53 -5.06 -20.79
C ASN A 60 -9.54 -4.98 -22.33
N PHE A 61 -10.36 -5.81 -22.96
CA PHE A 61 -10.57 -5.88 -24.41
C PHE A 61 -12.05 -5.92 -24.78
N ASN A 62 -12.37 -5.48 -25.99
CA ASN A 62 -13.71 -5.42 -26.54
C ASN A 62 -13.89 -6.42 -27.68
N ILE A 63 -15.12 -6.65 -28.13
CA ILE A 63 -15.45 -7.53 -29.25
C ILE A 63 -14.74 -7.08 -30.55
N SER A 64 -14.58 -5.78 -30.75
CA SER A 64 -13.86 -5.21 -31.89
C SER A 64 -12.37 -5.55 -31.93
N ASP A 65 -11.81 -5.99 -30.81
CA ASP A 65 -10.38 -6.25 -30.62
C ASP A 65 -10.00 -7.70 -30.99
N LEU A 66 -11.01 -8.56 -31.20
CA LEU A 66 -10.80 -9.98 -31.49
C LEU A 66 -9.85 -10.21 -32.68
N GLY A 67 -8.84 -11.07 -32.45
CA GLY A 67 -7.83 -11.43 -33.43
C GLY A 67 -6.67 -10.44 -33.55
N GLY A 68 -6.73 -9.29 -32.90
CA GLY A 68 -5.61 -8.35 -32.81
C GLY A 68 -4.58 -8.78 -31.77
N LEU A 69 -3.32 -8.36 -31.93
CA LEU A 69 -2.29 -8.55 -30.91
C LEU A 69 -2.68 -7.76 -29.66
N LYS A 70 -2.66 -8.39 -28.48
CA LYS A 70 -3.07 -7.80 -27.20
C LYS A 70 -2.38 -6.45 -26.95
N VAL A 71 -1.05 -6.41 -27.04
CA VAL A 71 -0.27 -5.20 -26.77
C VAL A 71 -0.55 -4.07 -27.75
N THR A 72 -0.65 -4.39 -29.05
CA THR A 72 -0.94 -3.37 -30.08
C THR A 72 -2.35 -2.80 -29.92
N THR A 73 -3.31 -3.66 -29.67
CA THR A 73 -4.71 -3.26 -29.46
C THR A 73 -4.87 -2.39 -28.23
N LEU A 74 -4.24 -2.78 -27.10
CA LEU A 74 -4.27 -2.00 -25.86
C LEU A 74 -3.64 -0.62 -26.04
N CYS A 75 -2.44 -0.54 -26.63
CA CYS A 75 -1.77 0.72 -26.88
C CYS A 75 -2.59 1.63 -27.81
N ASN A 76 -3.10 1.11 -28.93
CA ASN A 76 -3.88 1.90 -29.88
C ASN A 76 -5.15 2.49 -29.24
N ARG A 77 -5.82 1.73 -28.37
CA ARG A 77 -7.00 2.22 -27.68
C ARG A 77 -6.66 3.35 -26.73
N LEU A 78 -5.65 3.19 -25.87
CA LEU A 78 -5.23 4.21 -24.92
C LEU A 78 -4.71 5.48 -25.60
N TRP A 79 -4.03 5.35 -26.74
CA TRP A 79 -3.63 6.51 -27.55
C TRP A 79 -4.82 7.26 -28.14
N ASN A 80 -5.88 6.56 -28.55
CA ASN A 80 -7.07 7.18 -29.12
C ASN A 80 -7.95 7.85 -28.05
N GLU A 81 -7.92 7.35 -26.81
CA GLU A 81 -8.62 7.90 -25.65
C GLU A 81 -7.88 9.09 -25.05
N SER A 82 -6.59 9.25 -25.35
CA SER A 82 -5.78 10.37 -24.84
C SER A 82 -6.16 11.70 -25.51
N ASP A 83 -6.32 12.73 -24.70
CA ASP A 83 -6.52 14.08 -25.20
C ASP A 83 -5.19 14.62 -25.75
N LYS A 84 -5.04 14.66 -27.09
CA LYS A 84 -3.85 15.11 -27.80
C LYS A 84 -3.57 16.62 -27.69
N SER A 85 -4.36 17.36 -26.94
CA SER A 85 -4.25 18.81 -26.83
C SER A 85 -3.24 19.32 -25.77
N ILE A 86 -2.60 18.41 -25.03
CA ILE A 86 -1.68 18.75 -23.91
C ILE A 86 -0.26 18.31 -24.25
N ASN A 87 0.42 18.96 -25.19
CA ASN A 87 1.79 18.59 -25.56
C ASN A 87 2.73 19.79 -25.72
N ASP A 88 3.13 20.38 -24.57
CA ASP A 88 4.38 21.13 -24.44
C ASP A 88 5.24 20.60 -23.27
N GLY A 89 4.94 19.41 -22.73
CA GLY A 89 5.61 18.73 -21.61
C GLY A 89 6.42 17.50 -22.01
N PRO A 90 6.99 16.78 -21.04
CA PRO A 90 7.72 15.52 -21.25
C PRO A 90 6.88 14.47 -21.96
N ASN A 91 7.54 13.56 -22.69
CA ASN A 91 6.84 12.54 -23.48
C ASN A 91 6.45 11.35 -22.62
N LEU A 92 5.18 10.98 -22.67
CA LEU A 92 4.69 9.69 -22.14
C LEU A 92 4.37 8.76 -23.30
N ILE A 93 5.21 7.73 -23.51
CA ILE A 93 5.14 6.84 -24.66
C ILE A 93 4.71 5.44 -24.24
N LEU A 94 3.67 4.88 -24.88
CA LEU A 94 3.38 3.45 -24.83
C LEU A 94 4.05 2.75 -25.99
N GLN A 95 4.78 1.66 -25.72
CA GLN A 95 5.44 0.87 -26.75
C GLN A 95 4.92 -0.57 -26.72
N PRO A 96 4.20 -1.03 -27.75
CA PRO A 96 3.80 -2.43 -27.87
C PRO A 96 5.01 -3.31 -28.25
N CYS A 97 5.23 -4.37 -27.48
CA CYS A 97 6.30 -5.35 -27.67
C CYS A 97 5.67 -6.74 -27.84
N PRO A 98 5.31 -7.16 -29.07
CA PRO A 98 4.55 -8.37 -29.32
C PRO A 98 5.40 -9.65 -29.29
N TRP A 99 6.12 -9.88 -28.20
CA TRP A 99 6.93 -11.09 -27.98
C TRP A 99 7.02 -11.46 -26.50
N ASP A 100 7.33 -12.75 -26.26
CA ASP A 100 7.50 -13.31 -24.91
C ASP A 100 8.89 -13.01 -24.36
N ILE A 101 8.98 -12.98 -23.02
CA ILE A 101 10.23 -12.86 -22.30
C ILE A 101 10.70 -14.26 -21.88
N ARG A 102 11.85 -14.68 -22.41
CA ARG A 102 12.51 -15.96 -22.13
C ARG A 102 13.91 -15.78 -21.55
N SER A 103 14.50 -14.62 -21.80
CA SER A 103 15.82 -14.22 -21.33
C SER A 103 15.86 -12.71 -21.09
N SER A 104 16.86 -12.22 -20.38
CA SER A 104 17.05 -10.78 -20.16
C SER A 104 17.29 -9.99 -21.45
N SER A 105 17.79 -10.64 -22.50
CA SER A 105 17.97 -10.00 -23.83
C SER A 105 16.68 -9.74 -24.59
N ASP A 106 15.56 -10.31 -24.17
CA ASP A 106 14.25 -10.06 -24.76
C ASP A 106 13.60 -8.77 -24.23
N LEU A 107 14.11 -8.23 -23.11
CA LEU A 107 13.71 -6.94 -22.55
C LEU A 107 14.61 -5.81 -23.07
N LEU A 108 14.01 -4.71 -23.44
CA LEU A 108 14.75 -3.46 -23.60
C LEU A 108 15.35 -3.05 -22.23
N PRO A 109 16.49 -2.33 -22.20
CA PRO A 109 16.97 -1.76 -20.94
C PRO A 109 15.85 -0.97 -20.26
N CYS A 110 15.59 -1.27 -18.98
CA CYS A 110 14.48 -0.66 -18.25
C CYS A 110 14.85 -0.47 -16.76
N ASP A 111 14.22 0.52 -16.16
CA ASP A 111 14.46 0.97 -14.79
C ASP A 111 13.49 0.31 -13.80
N ILE A 112 12.28 0.01 -14.26
CA ILE A 112 11.22 -0.62 -13.46
C ILE A 112 10.60 -1.77 -14.27
N VAL A 113 10.39 -2.92 -13.63
CA VAL A 113 9.76 -4.08 -14.26
C VAL A 113 8.55 -4.54 -13.47
N VAL A 114 7.39 -4.63 -14.13
CA VAL A 114 6.21 -5.29 -13.58
C VAL A 114 5.95 -6.58 -14.37
N VAL A 115 5.95 -7.73 -13.70
CA VAL A 115 5.67 -9.01 -14.30
C VAL A 115 4.29 -9.52 -13.88
N ALA A 116 3.41 -9.78 -14.87
CA ALA A 116 2.02 -10.18 -14.66
C ALA A 116 1.60 -11.29 -15.65
N VAL A 117 2.50 -12.26 -15.85
CA VAL A 117 2.30 -13.45 -16.70
C VAL A 117 2.20 -14.70 -15.84
N ASP A 118 1.76 -15.80 -16.42
CA ASP A 118 1.73 -17.12 -15.79
C ASP A 118 3.05 -17.91 -15.97
N SER A 119 3.96 -17.43 -16.82
CA SER A 119 5.26 -18.06 -17.09
C SER A 119 6.25 -17.89 -15.93
N HIS A 120 6.61 -18.99 -15.27
CA HIS A 120 7.65 -19.02 -14.25
C HIS A 120 9.04 -18.60 -14.82
N GLN A 121 9.32 -18.90 -16.09
CA GLN A 121 10.57 -18.52 -16.74
C GLN A 121 10.70 -17.00 -16.84
N ALA A 122 9.66 -16.29 -17.29
CA ALA A 122 9.68 -14.84 -17.38
C ALA A 122 9.85 -14.19 -15.99
N ARG A 123 9.22 -14.74 -14.94
CA ARG A 123 9.39 -14.30 -13.56
C ARG A 123 10.83 -14.44 -13.08
N ARG A 124 11.46 -15.60 -13.30
CA ARG A 124 12.87 -15.81 -12.94
C ARG A 124 13.81 -14.83 -13.65
N VAL A 125 13.59 -14.60 -14.95
CA VAL A 125 14.37 -13.60 -15.70
C VAL A 125 14.31 -12.24 -15.00
N VAL A 126 13.14 -11.84 -14.51
CA VAL A 126 12.98 -10.56 -13.81
C VAL A 126 13.66 -10.59 -12.45
N HIS A 127 13.36 -11.58 -11.60
CA HIS A 127 13.90 -11.68 -10.25
C HIS A 127 15.45 -11.78 -10.21
N GLU A 128 16.06 -12.39 -11.20
CA GLU A 128 17.50 -12.62 -11.26
C GLU A 128 18.30 -11.45 -11.88
N ASN A 129 17.67 -10.60 -12.69
CA ASN A 129 18.39 -9.62 -13.50
C ASN A 129 18.00 -8.16 -13.24
N TYR A 130 16.99 -7.87 -12.42
CA TYR A 130 16.50 -6.52 -12.17
C TYR A 130 16.42 -6.24 -10.68
N GLU A 131 16.73 -5.01 -10.28
CA GLU A 131 16.72 -4.56 -8.88
C GLU A 131 15.38 -3.93 -8.47
N ASN A 132 14.61 -3.43 -9.42
CA ASN A 132 13.37 -2.69 -9.16
C ASN A 132 12.21 -3.36 -9.90
N TRP A 133 11.58 -4.32 -9.26
CA TRP A 133 10.54 -5.13 -9.89
C TRP A 133 9.35 -5.41 -8.98
N LEU A 134 8.22 -5.70 -9.61
CA LEU A 134 6.99 -6.17 -8.99
C LEU A 134 6.45 -7.39 -9.74
N ASP A 135 6.16 -8.48 -9.05
CA ASP A 135 5.53 -9.70 -9.59
C ASP A 135 4.12 -9.83 -9.04
N LEU A 136 3.15 -9.78 -9.95
CA LEU A 136 1.71 -9.86 -9.67
C LEU A 136 1.13 -11.18 -10.16
N ARG A 137 0.42 -11.87 -9.29
CA ARG A 137 -0.23 -13.16 -9.58
C ARG A 137 -1.65 -13.17 -9.07
N CYS A 138 -2.51 -13.93 -9.72
CA CYS A 138 -3.85 -14.19 -9.20
C CYS A 138 -4.33 -15.59 -9.61
N LEU A 139 -5.21 -16.13 -8.78
CA LEU A 139 -6.01 -17.31 -9.07
C LEU A 139 -7.38 -17.13 -8.42
N GLY A 140 -8.42 -17.03 -9.24
CA GLY A 140 -9.76 -16.74 -8.77
C GLY A 140 -9.85 -15.37 -8.08
N ASP A 141 -10.24 -15.36 -6.80
CA ASP A 141 -10.36 -14.17 -5.97
C ASP A 141 -9.11 -13.84 -5.14
N GLY A 142 -8.13 -14.75 -5.15
CA GLY A 142 -6.85 -14.56 -4.48
C GLY A 142 -5.80 -13.89 -5.37
N TYR A 143 -4.89 -13.13 -4.74
CA TYR A 143 -3.73 -12.57 -5.44
C TYR A 143 -2.49 -12.57 -4.56
N ILE A 144 -1.34 -12.49 -5.22
CA ILE A 144 -0.02 -12.35 -4.62
C ILE A 144 0.67 -11.17 -5.29
N ALA A 145 1.27 -10.30 -4.48
CA ALA A 145 2.19 -9.26 -4.90
C ALA A 145 3.54 -9.49 -4.22
N LEU A 146 4.59 -9.72 -5.00
CA LEU A 146 5.97 -9.82 -4.56
C LEU A 146 6.75 -8.67 -5.18
N ASP A 147 7.69 -8.08 -4.45
CA ASP A 147 8.64 -7.12 -5.00
C ASP A 147 10.08 -7.40 -4.55
N ASP A 148 11.00 -6.56 -4.99
CA ASP A 148 12.42 -6.62 -4.69
C ASP A 148 12.78 -6.58 -3.19
N SER A 149 11.86 -6.17 -2.34
CA SER A 149 12.06 -6.13 -0.89
C SER A 149 11.81 -7.48 -0.19
N VAL A 150 11.14 -8.43 -0.84
CA VAL A 150 10.80 -9.74 -0.25
C VAL A 150 12.06 -10.61 -0.07
N LYS A 151 12.10 -11.38 1.02
CA LYS A 151 13.19 -12.33 1.28
C LYS A 151 13.34 -13.35 0.15
N SER A 152 14.59 -13.62 -0.24
CA SER A 152 14.91 -14.47 -1.41
C SER A 152 14.44 -15.92 -1.29
N ASP A 153 14.37 -16.47 -0.07
CA ASP A 153 13.81 -17.79 0.21
C ASP A 153 12.32 -17.85 -0.10
N LEU A 154 11.54 -16.82 0.32
CA LEU A 154 10.13 -16.69 -0.02
C LEU A 154 9.90 -16.52 -1.52
N ILE A 155 10.70 -15.69 -2.21
CA ILE A 155 10.61 -15.54 -3.67
C ILE A 155 10.77 -16.90 -4.35
N SER A 156 11.75 -17.70 -3.91
CA SER A 156 12.01 -19.04 -4.45
C SER A 156 10.86 -20.00 -4.17
N GLU A 157 10.29 -19.97 -2.96
CA GLU A 157 9.15 -20.79 -2.56
C GLU A 157 7.89 -20.45 -3.38
N PHE A 158 7.64 -19.18 -3.60
CA PHE A 158 6.51 -18.71 -4.41
C PHE A 158 6.71 -18.87 -5.93
N THR A 159 7.91 -19.24 -6.41
CA THR A 159 8.18 -19.38 -7.84
C THR A 159 8.66 -20.80 -8.21
N PRO A 160 7.88 -21.85 -7.88
CA PRO A 160 8.20 -23.21 -8.28
C PRO A 160 8.05 -23.38 -9.78
N GLU A 161 8.71 -24.40 -10.33
CA GLU A 161 8.46 -24.83 -11.71
C GLU A 161 7.06 -25.46 -11.80
N GLN A 162 6.19 -24.83 -12.55
CA GLN A 162 4.83 -25.31 -12.79
C GLN A 162 4.34 -24.89 -14.17
N ASP A 163 3.36 -25.63 -14.70
CA ASP A 163 2.71 -25.26 -15.93
C ASP A 163 1.93 -23.94 -15.78
N SER A 164 1.83 -23.20 -16.88
CA SER A 164 1.05 -21.97 -16.96
C SER A 164 -0.42 -22.20 -16.56
N GLN A 165 -0.94 -21.37 -15.68
CA GLN A 165 -2.31 -21.47 -15.20
C GLN A 165 -3.08 -20.19 -15.47
N SER A 166 -4.36 -20.35 -15.88
CA SER A 166 -5.25 -19.20 -16.04
C SER A 166 -5.47 -18.49 -14.69
N CYS A 167 -5.65 -17.16 -14.72
CA CYS A 167 -6.06 -16.38 -13.55
C CYS A 167 -7.50 -16.69 -13.09
N GLN A 168 -8.30 -17.39 -13.89
CA GLN A 168 -9.65 -17.86 -13.55
C GLN A 168 -9.65 -19.37 -13.36
N PHE A 169 -10.49 -19.87 -12.47
CA PHE A 169 -10.73 -21.30 -12.33
C PHE A 169 -11.34 -21.90 -13.59
N GLU A 170 -11.07 -23.18 -13.83
CA GLU A 170 -11.64 -23.91 -14.96
C GLU A 170 -13.19 -23.86 -14.93
N GLY A 171 -13.80 -23.54 -16.05
CA GLY A 171 -15.26 -23.37 -16.17
C GLY A 171 -15.83 -22.08 -15.59
N ALA A 172 -15.06 -21.23 -14.92
CA ALA A 172 -15.54 -19.98 -14.34
C ALA A 172 -16.11 -19.02 -15.40
N ILE A 173 -15.47 -18.94 -16.57
CA ILE A 173 -15.90 -18.08 -17.67
C ILE A 173 -17.25 -18.57 -18.22
N ASP A 174 -17.38 -19.85 -18.48
CA ASP A 174 -18.58 -20.45 -19.09
C ASP A 174 -19.78 -20.42 -18.13
N SER A 175 -19.55 -20.56 -16.84
CA SER A 175 -20.58 -20.46 -15.80
C SER A 175 -20.94 -19.03 -15.38
N GLY A 176 -20.19 -18.04 -15.87
CA GLY A 176 -20.36 -16.63 -15.46
C GLY A 176 -19.85 -16.34 -14.02
N ASN A 177 -19.10 -17.27 -13.42
CA ASN A 177 -18.53 -17.10 -12.08
C ASN A 177 -17.11 -16.49 -12.15
N ILE A 178 -17.00 -15.33 -12.79
CA ILE A 178 -15.74 -14.58 -12.86
C ILE A 178 -15.37 -14.08 -11.47
N GLN A 179 -14.13 -14.33 -11.07
CA GLN A 179 -13.57 -13.83 -9.80
C GLN A 179 -12.54 -12.75 -10.06
N PHE A 180 -12.49 -11.73 -9.19
CA PHE A 180 -11.84 -10.45 -9.45
C PHE A 180 -10.47 -10.28 -8.77
N GLY A 181 -9.81 -11.35 -8.36
CA GLY A 181 -8.44 -11.29 -7.83
C GLY A 181 -7.47 -10.57 -8.78
N PHE A 182 -7.66 -10.73 -10.10
CA PHE A 182 -6.86 -10.02 -11.12
C PHE A 182 -7.00 -8.48 -11.06
N MET A 183 -8.20 -7.97 -10.73
CA MET A 183 -8.43 -6.53 -10.59
C MET A 183 -7.76 -5.98 -9.34
N VAL A 184 -7.81 -6.73 -8.23
CA VAL A 184 -7.13 -6.34 -6.99
C VAL A 184 -5.61 -6.35 -7.18
N ALA A 185 -5.08 -7.37 -7.84
CA ALA A 185 -3.66 -7.42 -8.22
C ALA A 185 -3.26 -6.23 -9.11
N ALA A 186 -4.08 -5.91 -10.13
CA ALA A 186 -3.85 -4.77 -11.02
C ALA A 186 -3.88 -3.43 -10.25
N SER A 187 -4.82 -3.27 -9.31
CA SER A 187 -4.93 -2.06 -8.47
C SER A 187 -3.73 -1.91 -7.52
N HIS A 188 -3.28 -3.02 -6.91
CA HIS A 188 -2.05 -3.06 -6.11
C HIS A 188 -0.83 -2.63 -6.95
N GLY A 189 -0.70 -3.21 -8.15
CA GLY A 189 0.37 -2.88 -9.09
C GLY A 189 0.35 -1.43 -9.55
N ALA A 190 -0.83 -0.87 -9.82
CA ALA A 190 -0.98 0.53 -10.18
C ALA A 190 -0.52 1.45 -9.04
N GLN A 191 -0.94 1.18 -7.80
CA GLN A 191 -0.49 1.93 -6.64
C GLN A 191 1.02 1.79 -6.42
N TRP A 192 1.57 0.58 -6.52
CA TRP A 192 3.00 0.33 -6.37
C TRP A 192 3.81 1.11 -7.41
N LEU A 193 3.40 1.09 -8.67
CA LEU A 193 4.09 1.77 -9.76
C LEU A 193 4.06 3.29 -9.61
N ILE A 194 2.91 3.87 -9.29
CA ILE A 194 2.80 5.32 -9.03
C ILE A 194 3.68 5.73 -7.84
N GLN A 195 3.69 4.96 -6.74
CA GLN A 195 4.55 5.27 -5.60
C GLN A 195 6.04 5.11 -5.94
N SER A 196 6.42 4.12 -6.75
CA SER A 196 7.80 3.95 -7.23
C SER A 196 8.24 5.15 -8.06
N LEU A 197 7.38 5.68 -8.93
CA LEU A 197 7.64 6.89 -9.72
C LEU A 197 7.76 8.13 -8.84
N ARG A 198 6.94 8.27 -7.80
CA ARG A 198 7.05 9.36 -6.82
C ARG A 198 8.37 9.31 -6.05
N ILE A 199 8.79 8.13 -5.59
CA ILE A 199 10.11 7.93 -4.96
C ILE A 199 11.21 8.36 -5.94
N GLN A 200 11.11 7.99 -7.20
CA GLN A 200 12.08 8.36 -8.23
C GLN A 200 12.11 9.86 -8.51
N SER A 201 10.98 10.57 -8.39
CA SER A 201 10.92 12.03 -8.49
C SER A 201 11.47 12.75 -7.26
N GLY A 202 11.91 12.03 -6.22
CA GLY A 202 12.45 12.59 -4.99
C GLY A 202 11.40 12.92 -3.92
N ASP A 203 10.21 12.34 -4.00
CA ASP A 203 9.17 12.52 -2.99
C ASP A 203 9.45 11.60 -1.78
N ASP A 204 10.01 12.17 -0.73
CA ASP A 204 10.37 11.48 0.51
C ASP A 204 9.17 10.93 1.30
N MET A 205 7.95 11.34 0.94
CA MET A 205 6.71 10.88 1.56
C MET A 205 6.08 9.70 0.81
N ALA A 206 6.60 9.35 -0.36
CA ALA A 206 6.08 8.25 -1.14
C ALA A 206 6.51 6.90 -0.55
N GLN A 207 5.55 5.97 -0.45
CA GLN A 207 5.80 4.62 0.06
C GLN A 207 5.09 3.60 -0.83
N ARG A 208 5.81 2.56 -1.24
CA ARG A 208 5.23 1.43 -1.97
C ARG A 208 4.28 0.63 -1.09
N PRO A 209 3.18 0.08 -1.63
CA PRO A 209 2.40 -0.93 -0.93
C PRO A 209 3.27 -2.13 -0.55
N PHE A 210 2.99 -2.71 0.63
CA PHE A 210 3.72 -3.89 1.08
C PHE A 210 3.44 -5.11 0.21
N PRO A 211 4.44 -5.97 -0.03
CA PRO A 211 4.24 -7.30 -0.60
C PRO A 211 3.26 -8.11 0.23
N GLN A 212 2.30 -8.78 -0.42
CA GLN A 212 1.26 -9.51 0.33
C GLN A 212 0.62 -10.64 -0.47
N VAL A 213 0.04 -11.58 0.29
CA VAL A 213 -0.91 -12.58 -0.18
C VAL A 213 -2.29 -12.22 0.34
N SER A 214 -3.30 -12.23 -0.51
CA SER A 214 -4.66 -11.85 -0.11
C SER A 214 -5.73 -12.68 -0.83
N SER A 215 -6.88 -12.84 -0.21
CA SER A 215 -8.10 -13.41 -0.79
C SER A 215 -9.31 -12.58 -0.39
N ILE A 216 -10.12 -12.19 -1.36
CA ILE A 216 -11.32 -11.39 -1.15
C ILE A 216 -12.37 -12.20 -0.37
N SER A 217 -12.65 -13.44 -0.81
CA SER A 217 -13.69 -14.29 -0.21
C SER A 217 -13.39 -14.71 1.23
N PHE A 218 -12.10 -14.91 1.54
CA PHE A 218 -11.69 -15.25 2.90
C PHE A 218 -11.42 -14.04 3.77
N GLY A 219 -11.43 -12.82 3.19
CA GLY A 219 -11.13 -11.59 3.92
C GLY A 219 -9.73 -11.58 4.53
N THR A 220 -8.78 -12.25 3.87
CA THR A 220 -7.40 -12.34 4.35
C THR A 220 -6.49 -11.42 3.58
N ALA A 221 -5.57 -10.76 4.31
CA ALA A 221 -4.45 -10.05 3.72
C ALA A 221 -3.24 -10.31 4.64
N THR A 222 -2.21 -10.98 4.11
CA THR A 222 -1.00 -11.33 4.87
C THR A 222 0.19 -10.64 4.22
N ARG A 223 0.84 -9.74 4.96
CA ARG A 223 2.07 -9.09 4.55
C ARG A 223 3.20 -10.11 4.48
N LEU A 224 4.04 -10.02 3.46
CA LEU A 224 5.22 -10.85 3.30
C LEU A 224 6.44 -10.20 3.94
N ALA A 225 7.30 -11.03 4.55
CA ALA A 225 8.52 -10.55 5.20
C ALA A 225 9.52 -9.97 4.18
N GLN A 226 10.08 -8.82 4.50
CA GLN A 226 11.05 -8.09 3.69
C GLN A 226 12.49 -8.41 4.11
N SER A 227 13.41 -8.30 3.17
CA SER A 227 14.84 -8.57 3.39
C SER A 227 15.53 -7.55 4.31
N SER A 228 15.02 -6.32 4.36
CA SER A 228 15.50 -5.25 5.23
C SER A 228 14.98 -5.34 6.66
N GLU A 229 13.96 -6.17 6.90
CA GLU A 229 13.47 -6.43 8.24
C GLU A 229 14.44 -7.41 8.91
N GLU A 230 15.16 -6.95 9.95
CA GLU A 230 15.75 -7.90 10.90
C GLU A 230 14.62 -8.82 11.37
N PRO A 231 14.86 -10.11 11.56
CA PRO A 231 13.84 -11.02 12.06
C PRO A 231 13.45 -10.54 13.46
N ASP A 232 12.47 -9.65 13.53
CA ASP A 232 11.77 -9.35 14.76
C ASP A 232 10.94 -10.60 15.06
N LEU A 233 11.56 -11.53 15.77
CA LEU A 233 11.00 -12.84 16.13
C LEU A 233 9.70 -12.73 16.93
N ASP A 234 9.27 -11.50 17.28
CA ASP A 234 8.13 -11.21 18.14
C ASP A 234 7.01 -10.42 17.43
N VAL A 235 7.11 -10.07 16.13
CA VAL A 235 6.08 -9.29 15.44
C VAL A 235 5.45 -10.03 14.26
N VAL A 236 4.92 -11.17 14.52
CA VAL A 236 3.75 -11.67 13.79
C VAL A 236 2.53 -11.09 14.52
N GLY A 237 2.02 -9.91 14.09
CA GLY A 237 0.72 -9.35 14.41
C GLY A 237 0.08 -9.73 15.76
N GLY A 238 0.83 -9.72 16.85
CA GLY A 238 0.33 -10.14 18.15
C GLY A 238 -0.36 -8.99 18.86
N VAL A 239 -1.51 -9.27 19.47
CA VAL A 239 -2.11 -8.43 20.49
C VAL A 239 -1.05 -8.13 21.55
N ILE A 240 -0.79 -6.86 21.83
CA ILE A 240 0.16 -6.46 22.87
C ILE A 240 -0.51 -6.62 24.24
N ILE A 241 0.13 -7.35 25.15
CA ILE A 241 -0.33 -7.48 26.53
C ILE A 241 0.18 -6.23 27.27
N PRO A 242 -0.72 -5.35 27.80
CA PRO A 242 -0.32 -4.14 28.50
C PRO A 242 0.53 -4.47 29.74
N MET A 243 1.77 -3.97 29.78
CA MET A 243 2.67 -4.14 30.92
C MET A 243 3.61 -2.93 31.02
N ILE A 244 3.74 -2.34 32.19
CA ILE A 244 4.72 -1.27 32.43
C ILE A 244 6.01 -1.91 32.97
N HIS A 245 7.05 -1.84 32.14
CA HIS A 245 8.39 -2.28 32.52
C HIS A 245 9.12 -1.21 33.34
N SER A 246 10.26 -1.57 33.93
CA SER A 246 11.07 -0.61 34.68
C SER A 246 11.68 0.44 33.73
N ASP A 247 11.82 1.68 34.20
CA ASP A 247 12.45 2.75 33.41
C ASP A 247 13.85 2.35 32.91
N SER A 248 14.61 1.58 33.71
CA SER A 248 15.93 1.10 33.33
C SER A 248 15.91 0.12 32.16
N ASP A 249 14.90 -0.74 32.06
CA ASP A 249 14.77 -1.67 30.95
C ASP A 249 14.31 -0.96 29.67
N VAL A 250 13.32 -0.07 29.80
CA VAL A 250 12.82 0.75 28.69
C VAL A 250 13.93 1.63 28.11
N MET A 251 14.65 2.39 28.98
CA MET A 251 15.72 3.28 28.53
C MET A 251 16.94 2.52 27.95
N ARG A 252 17.15 1.28 28.36
CA ARG A 252 18.14 0.41 27.73
C ARG A 252 17.75 0.09 26.28
N GLU A 253 16.53 -0.28 26.01
CA GLU A 253 16.05 -0.54 24.65
C GLU A 253 16.08 0.72 23.77
N VAL A 254 15.64 1.87 24.31
CA VAL A 254 15.75 3.16 23.61
C VAL A 254 17.20 3.49 23.25
N SER A 255 18.13 3.36 24.22
CA SER A 255 19.54 3.69 24.02
C SER A 255 20.26 2.73 23.04
N ASN A 256 19.78 1.49 22.93
CA ASN A 256 20.28 0.50 21.98
C ASN A 256 19.67 0.66 20.57
N GLY A 257 18.70 1.56 20.39
CA GLY A 257 17.99 1.72 19.13
C GLY A 257 16.93 0.64 18.84
N ASN A 258 16.61 -0.21 19.83
CA ASN A 258 15.64 -1.29 19.72
C ASN A 258 14.21 -0.76 19.85
N HIS A 259 13.84 0.23 19.02
CA HIS A 259 12.59 0.98 19.15
C HIS A 259 11.34 0.10 19.03
N HIS A 260 11.41 -1.01 18.31
CA HIS A 260 10.29 -1.93 18.12
C HIS A 260 10.25 -3.09 19.10
N SER A 261 11.10 -3.07 20.16
CA SER A 261 11.15 -4.16 21.15
C SER A 261 9.81 -4.35 21.85
N ILE A 262 9.54 -5.59 22.26
CA ILE A 262 8.30 -5.92 22.99
C ILE A 262 8.18 -5.14 24.31
N ILE A 263 9.30 -4.89 24.99
CA ILE A 263 9.36 -4.10 26.23
C ILE A 263 8.79 -2.68 26.01
N ILE A 264 9.19 -2.03 24.91
CA ILE A 264 8.68 -0.69 24.55
C ILE A 264 7.19 -0.76 24.19
N LYS A 265 6.78 -1.72 23.34
CA LYS A 265 5.38 -1.86 22.94
C LYS A 265 4.45 -2.19 24.10
N GLU A 266 4.85 -3.11 24.99
CA GLU A 266 4.08 -3.46 26.20
C GLU A 266 3.96 -2.27 27.15
N THR A 267 5.05 -1.48 27.31
CA THR A 267 5.03 -0.28 28.14
C THR A 267 4.11 0.79 27.57
N LEU A 268 4.17 1.06 26.27
CA LEU A 268 3.26 1.99 25.60
C LEU A 268 1.79 1.55 25.74
N ALA A 269 1.50 0.27 25.56
CA ALA A 269 0.17 -0.30 25.77
C ALA A 269 -0.29 -0.15 27.22
N GLY A 270 0.59 -0.42 28.18
CA GLY A 270 0.30 -0.29 29.62
C GLY A 270 0.03 1.17 30.04
N LEU A 271 0.77 2.13 29.49
CA LEU A 271 0.53 3.56 29.70
C LEU A 271 -0.80 4.00 29.08
N ALA A 272 -1.11 3.51 27.88
CA ALA A 272 -2.39 3.79 27.21
C ALA A 272 -3.58 3.21 27.98
N GLU A 273 -3.48 1.98 28.50
CA GLU A 273 -4.52 1.36 29.33
C GLU A 273 -4.80 2.16 30.61
N LYS A 274 -3.75 2.70 31.24
CA LYS A 274 -3.87 3.57 32.41
C LYS A 274 -4.27 4.99 32.07
N LYS A 275 -4.35 5.35 30.79
CA LYS A 275 -4.55 6.72 30.30
C LYS A 275 -3.49 7.71 30.83
N ASP A 276 -2.28 7.21 31.06
CA ASP A 276 -1.13 8.03 31.46
C ASP A 276 -0.50 8.69 30.21
N TRP A 277 -1.23 9.69 29.69
CA TRP A 277 -0.87 10.38 28.46
C TRP A 277 0.48 11.11 28.55
N PRO A 278 0.83 11.77 29.67
CA PRO A 278 2.14 12.41 29.80
C PRO A 278 3.30 11.43 29.67
N SER A 279 3.22 10.29 30.35
CA SER A 279 4.28 9.28 30.29
C SER A 279 4.34 8.59 28.91
N LEU A 280 3.19 8.37 28.28
CA LEU A 280 3.11 7.81 26.94
C LEU A 280 3.75 8.75 25.91
N TRP A 281 3.39 10.03 25.94
CA TRP A 281 4.00 11.02 25.07
C TRP A 281 5.50 11.16 25.32
N GLY A 282 5.91 11.19 26.61
CA GLY A 282 7.32 11.25 27.00
C GLY A 282 8.16 10.09 26.44
N LEU A 283 7.63 8.87 26.47
CA LEU A 283 8.31 7.71 25.88
C LEU A 283 8.41 7.84 24.34
N ALA A 284 7.36 8.33 23.68
CA ALA A 284 7.41 8.58 22.23
C ALA A 284 8.46 9.67 21.87
N ASP A 285 8.59 10.71 22.69
CA ASP A 285 9.61 11.75 22.52
C ASP A 285 11.02 11.20 22.77
N ASP A 286 11.23 10.37 23.78
CA ASP A 286 12.50 9.68 24.02
C ASP A 286 12.91 8.75 22.86
N LEU A 287 11.94 8.14 22.19
CA LEU A 287 12.16 7.36 20.97
C LEU A 287 12.47 8.25 19.75
N GLY A 288 12.10 9.53 19.78
CA GLY A 288 12.16 10.46 18.65
C GLY A 288 11.24 10.03 17.50
N LYS A 289 10.11 9.39 17.80
CA LYS A 289 9.19 8.79 16.84
C LYS A 289 7.73 9.01 17.23
N GLU A 290 6.86 9.11 16.23
CA GLU A 290 5.42 9.04 16.48
C GLU A 290 5.00 7.59 16.75
N VAL A 291 4.06 7.46 17.68
CA VAL A 291 3.51 6.17 18.13
C VAL A 291 2.02 6.11 17.78
N SER A 292 1.56 4.97 17.32
CA SER A 292 0.16 4.66 17.04
C SER A 292 -0.31 3.50 17.92
N ILE A 293 -1.44 3.67 18.60
CA ILE A 293 -2.04 2.64 19.46
C ILE A 293 -3.50 2.48 19.04
N LEU A 294 -3.90 1.25 18.70
CA LEU A 294 -5.24 0.92 18.29
C LEU A 294 -5.89 -0.02 19.30
N TYR A 295 -7.12 0.29 19.69
CA TYR A 295 -8.00 -0.59 20.44
C TYR A 295 -9.06 -1.16 19.48
N ASP A 296 -9.08 -2.45 19.30
CA ASP A 296 -10.06 -3.12 18.47
C ASP A 296 -11.41 -3.36 19.21
N ASN A 297 -12.35 -4.03 18.54
CA ASN A 297 -13.66 -4.32 19.12
C ASN A 297 -13.59 -5.16 20.39
N ASN A 298 -12.61 -6.06 20.51
CA ASN A 298 -12.38 -6.89 21.70
C ASN A 298 -11.59 -6.16 22.80
N SER A 299 -11.22 -4.90 22.58
CA SER A 299 -10.30 -4.13 23.41
C SER A 299 -8.88 -4.68 23.44
N SER A 300 -8.51 -5.49 22.43
CA SER A 300 -7.12 -5.87 22.20
C SER A 300 -6.32 -4.64 21.77
N ILE A 301 -5.09 -4.53 22.26
CA ILE A 301 -4.23 -3.36 22.02
C ILE A 301 -3.16 -3.72 20.99
N TRP A 302 -3.00 -2.86 20.02
CA TRP A 302 -2.01 -2.94 18.96
C TRP A 302 -1.16 -1.70 18.99
N VAL A 303 0.16 -1.85 18.93
CA VAL A 303 1.11 -0.72 19.00
C VAL A 303 2.00 -0.73 17.77
N ASP A 304 2.03 0.39 17.07
CA ASP A 304 2.95 0.64 15.98
C ASP A 304 3.80 1.87 16.26
N ILE A 305 5.04 1.86 15.76
CA ILE A 305 6.03 2.91 15.96
C ILE A 305 6.50 3.37 14.59
N GLY A 306 6.15 4.60 14.26
CA GLY A 306 6.42 5.20 12.97
C GLY A 306 7.80 5.85 12.84
N THR A 307 7.84 6.96 12.14
CA THR A 307 9.01 7.84 11.97
C THR A 307 8.91 9.05 12.90
N SER A 308 9.85 9.98 12.81
CA SER A 308 9.85 11.23 13.59
C SER A 308 8.73 12.22 13.25
N GLY A 309 7.91 11.97 12.27
CA GLY A 309 6.83 12.87 11.85
C GLY A 309 5.70 12.17 11.13
N ARG A 310 5.62 10.84 11.20
CA ARG A 310 4.53 10.07 10.61
C ARG A 310 4.36 8.71 11.26
N VAL A 311 3.13 8.43 11.67
CA VAL A 311 2.67 7.08 12.01
C VAL A 311 1.32 6.84 11.33
N GLU A 312 1.13 5.67 10.75
CA GLU A 312 -0.11 5.32 10.08
C GLU A 312 -0.99 4.46 10.99
N LEU A 313 -2.31 4.60 10.84
CA LEU A 313 -3.23 3.60 11.32
C LEU A 313 -3.26 2.47 10.28
N ALA A 314 -2.41 1.47 10.48
CA ALA A 314 -2.38 0.25 9.69
C ALA A 314 -2.95 -0.91 10.52
N PRO A 315 -4.27 -1.19 10.42
CA PRO A 315 -4.89 -2.23 11.22
C PRO A 315 -4.23 -3.58 10.95
N PRO A 316 -3.69 -4.24 11.97
CA PRO A 316 -2.99 -5.51 11.78
C PRO A 316 -3.98 -6.64 11.46
N VAL A 317 -3.46 -7.67 10.80
CA VAL A 317 -4.23 -8.89 10.54
C VAL A 317 -4.68 -9.52 11.86
N GLY A 318 -5.99 -9.79 11.96
CA GLY A 318 -6.59 -10.36 13.18
C GLY A 318 -7.21 -9.32 14.13
N SER A 319 -7.07 -8.02 13.86
CA SER A 319 -7.84 -7.00 14.60
C SER A 319 -9.32 -7.05 14.23
N GLU A 320 -10.19 -6.88 15.22
CA GLU A 320 -11.63 -6.92 15.02
C GLU A 320 -12.26 -5.53 14.94
N ILE A 321 -13.09 -5.31 13.94
CA ILE A 321 -13.86 -4.06 13.74
C ILE A 321 -15.22 -4.14 14.46
N PRO A 322 -15.81 -2.97 14.87
CA PRO A 322 -15.28 -1.61 14.74
C PRO A 322 -14.14 -1.33 15.74
N TYR A 323 -13.22 -0.43 15.37
CA TYR A 323 -12.16 0.01 16.28
C TYR A 323 -12.72 1.02 17.29
N LYS A 324 -12.49 0.76 18.56
CA LYS A 324 -13.00 1.61 19.66
C LYS A 324 -12.24 2.91 19.81
N LEU A 325 -10.91 2.87 19.60
CA LEU A 325 -10.03 4.00 19.84
C LEU A 325 -8.74 3.89 19.06
N TRP A 326 -8.37 4.97 18.40
CA TRP A 326 -7.05 5.20 17.85
C TRP A 326 -6.35 6.32 18.59
N ILE A 327 -5.13 6.11 19.09
CA ILE A 327 -4.28 7.09 19.74
C ILE A 327 -3.01 7.23 18.94
N HIS A 328 -2.57 8.46 18.69
CA HIS A 328 -1.23 8.71 18.14
C HIS A 328 -0.59 9.94 18.78
N THR A 329 0.73 10.06 18.62
CA THR A 329 1.51 11.15 19.21
C THR A 329 2.02 12.08 18.14
N HIS A 330 2.11 13.38 18.46
CA HIS A 330 2.83 14.38 17.67
C HIS A 330 4.03 14.92 18.46
N PRO A 331 5.09 15.38 17.78
CA PRO A 331 6.32 15.81 18.47
C PRO A 331 6.17 17.03 19.39
N ARG A 332 5.15 17.86 19.21
CA ARG A 332 4.92 19.08 20.00
C ARG A 332 3.49 19.26 20.38
N ASP A 333 2.67 19.77 19.46
CA ASP A 333 1.29 20.19 19.74
C ASP A 333 0.30 19.11 19.28
N ALA A 334 -0.76 18.90 20.05
CA ALA A 334 -1.88 18.07 19.63
C ALA A 334 -2.81 18.86 18.70
N TYR A 335 -2.82 18.50 17.44
CA TYR A 335 -3.72 19.04 16.41
C TYR A 335 -4.05 17.97 15.38
N TRP A 336 -5.13 18.12 14.65
CA TRP A 336 -5.48 17.21 13.55
C TRP A 336 -4.78 17.67 12.27
N SER A 337 -3.70 17.00 11.89
CA SER A 337 -3.02 17.22 10.62
C SER A 337 -3.89 16.82 9.43
N SER A 338 -3.48 17.14 8.21
CA SER A 338 -4.16 16.66 6.99
C SER A 338 -4.14 15.13 6.89
N THR A 339 -3.02 14.51 7.25
CA THR A 339 -2.86 13.05 7.28
C THR A 339 -3.80 12.38 8.29
N ASP A 340 -3.92 12.95 9.51
CA ASP A 340 -4.84 12.42 10.53
C ASP A 340 -6.30 12.51 10.07
N LYS A 341 -6.68 13.64 9.50
CA LYS A 341 -8.03 13.84 8.95
C LYS A 341 -8.33 12.89 7.81
N GLU A 342 -7.37 12.64 6.94
CA GLU A 342 -7.49 11.66 5.87
C GLU A 342 -7.64 10.24 6.43
N THR A 343 -6.82 9.87 7.41
CA THR A 343 -6.90 8.59 8.12
C THR A 343 -8.27 8.41 8.79
N ILE A 344 -8.75 9.40 9.56
CA ILE A 344 -10.08 9.35 10.18
C ILE A 344 -11.18 9.24 9.13
N SER A 345 -11.05 9.93 8.00
CA SER A 345 -12.01 9.85 6.89
C SER A 345 -12.07 8.44 6.26
N ILE A 346 -10.90 7.81 6.05
CA ILE A 346 -10.80 6.46 5.48
C ILE A 346 -11.47 5.45 6.41
N TYR A 347 -11.18 5.51 7.70
CA TYR A 347 -11.69 4.57 8.71
C TYR A 347 -13.01 5.01 9.35
N SER A 348 -13.65 6.07 8.86
CA SER A 348 -14.83 6.69 9.46
C SER A 348 -15.98 5.72 9.73
N ASP A 349 -16.14 4.67 8.92
CA ASP A 349 -17.23 3.70 9.10
C ASP A 349 -16.96 2.68 10.20
N ILE A 350 -15.69 2.46 10.54
CA ILE A 350 -15.24 1.39 11.45
C ILE A 350 -14.40 1.88 12.64
N LEU A 351 -14.23 3.19 12.81
CA LEU A 351 -13.55 3.80 13.94
C LEU A 351 -14.55 4.66 14.73
N ASP A 352 -14.53 4.60 16.07
CA ASP A 352 -15.47 5.31 16.93
C ASP A 352 -14.86 6.59 17.53
N LYS A 353 -13.56 6.60 17.81
CA LYS A 353 -12.87 7.67 18.53
C LYS A 353 -11.40 7.73 18.15
N ALA A 354 -10.85 8.94 18.09
CA ALA A 354 -9.40 9.16 17.98
C ALA A 354 -8.90 10.19 19.00
N ILE A 355 -7.63 10.06 19.41
CA ILE A 355 -6.90 10.95 20.30
C ILE A 355 -5.54 11.24 19.71
N VAL A 356 -5.14 12.50 19.67
CA VAL A 356 -3.77 12.92 19.36
C VAL A 356 -3.13 13.52 20.61
N LEU A 357 -1.93 13.07 20.96
CA LEU A 357 -1.17 13.52 22.13
C LEU A 357 -0.09 14.51 21.70
N GLY A 358 0.01 15.62 22.43
CA GLY A 358 1.10 16.58 22.36
C GLY A 358 1.88 16.61 23.68
N HIS A 359 2.82 17.55 23.80
CA HIS A 359 3.76 17.64 24.93
C HIS A 359 3.07 17.73 26.32
N ASP A 360 2.08 18.60 26.49
CA ASP A 360 1.41 18.88 27.75
C ASP A 360 -0.11 18.85 27.67
N HIS A 361 -0.63 18.42 26.51
CA HIS A 361 -2.04 18.41 26.21
C HIS A 361 -2.38 17.34 25.16
N TYR A 362 -3.67 17.06 25.04
CA TYR A 362 -4.20 16.20 23.98
C TYR A 362 -5.45 16.78 23.34
N LYS A 363 -5.79 16.26 22.18
CA LYS A 363 -7.03 16.56 21.48
C LYS A 363 -7.74 15.26 21.14
N LYS A 364 -9.07 15.26 21.21
CA LYS A 364 -9.88 14.08 20.86
C LYS A 364 -10.93 14.42 19.82
N THR A 365 -11.36 13.42 19.09
CA THR A 365 -12.52 13.44 18.21
C THR A 365 -13.34 12.17 18.40
N ILE A 366 -14.65 12.33 18.34
CA ILE A 366 -15.61 11.23 18.53
C ILE A 366 -16.62 11.28 17.40
N LYS A 367 -16.98 10.11 16.91
CA LYS A 367 -18.06 9.97 15.94
C LYS A 367 -19.40 10.23 16.61
N ILE A 368 -20.21 11.10 16.03
CA ILE A 368 -21.50 11.53 16.62
C ILE A 368 -22.66 11.25 15.69
N ASN A 369 -23.79 10.91 16.30
CA ASN A 369 -25.08 10.86 15.68
C ASN A 369 -25.86 12.14 16.03
N GLY A 370 -25.73 13.22 15.23
CA GLY A 370 -26.47 14.45 15.46
C GLY A 370 -25.69 15.75 15.18
N ASN A 371 -26.28 16.90 15.54
CA ASN A 371 -25.66 18.21 15.36
C ASN A 371 -24.76 18.55 16.56
N SER A 372 -23.45 18.47 16.40
CA SER A 372 -22.45 19.09 17.29
C SER A 372 -22.07 20.46 16.75
N MET A 373 -21.60 21.37 17.64
CA MET A 373 -21.24 22.72 17.23
C MET A 373 -19.89 22.79 16.53
N ASP A 374 -18.90 21.95 16.94
CA ASP A 374 -17.58 21.96 16.35
C ASP A 374 -17.27 20.59 15.71
N LYS A 375 -16.91 20.60 14.44
CA LYS A 375 -16.68 19.41 13.62
C LYS A 375 -15.32 19.48 12.93
N LEU A 376 -14.74 18.32 12.63
CA LEU A 376 -13.47 18.24 11.87
C LEU A 376 -13.59 18.79 10.45
N SER A 377 -14.80 18.77 9.88
CA SER A 377 -15.13 19.38 8.57
C SER A 377 -16.62 19.69 8.48
N GLU A 378 -16.97 20.70 7.70
CA GLU A 378 -18.37 21.06 7.43
C GLU A 378 -19.09 20.06 6.49
N SER A 379 -18.35 19.24 5.74
CA SER A 379 -18.91 18.32 4.76
C SER A 379 -18.11 17.01 4.66
N GLY A 380 -18.70 16.02 3.98
CA GLY A 380 -18.07 14.73 3.77
C GLY A 380 -18.04 13.85 5.03
N ARG A 381 -17.18 12.82 5.03
CA ARG A 381 -17.09 11.83 6.12
C ARG A 381 -16.68 12.42 7.46
N LEU A 382 -15.95 13.51 7.46
CA LEU A 382 -15.49 14.18 8.69
C LEU A 382 -16.57 15.07 9.34
N SER A 383 -17.71 15.31 8.68
CA SER A 383 -18.81 16.13 9.22
C SER A 383 -19.58 15.43 10.37
N ILE A 384 -19.35 14.15 10.58
CA ILE A 384 -19.90 13.40 11.70
C ILE A 384 -18.88 13.20 12.84
N TRP A 385 -17.74 13.86 12.77
CA TRP A 385 -16.69 13.82 13.80
C TRP A 385 -16.57 15.16 14.50
N THR A 386 -16.51 15.13 15.84
CA THR A 386 -16.34 16.35 16.64
C THR A 386 -14.95 16.94 16.50
N ASP A 387 -14.80 18.24 16.67
CA ASP A 387 -13.52 18.90 16.88
C ASP A 387 -13.46 19.40 18.34
N GLU A 388 -13.16 18.48 19.27
CA GLU A 388 -13.11 18.79 20.69
C GLU A 388 -11.97 19.78 21.01
N PRO A 389 -12.15 20.65 22.01
CA PRO A 389 -11.10 21.57 22.43
C PRO A 389 -9.87 20.81 22.97
N ILE A 390 -8.73 21.49 23.01
CA ILE A 390 -7.50 21.00 23.64
C ILE A 390 -7.75 20.81 25.13
N ILE A 391 -7.25 19.69 25.68
CA ILE A 391 -7.33 19.34 27.10
C ILE A 391 -5.89 19.20 27.63
N ASN A 392 -5.53 20.07 28.61
CA ASN A 392 -4.24 19.96 29.28
C ASN A 392 -4.23 18.75 30.22
N TYR A 393 -3.07 18.09 30.32
CA TYR A 393 -2.90 16.90 31.16
C TYR A 393 -3.19 17.19 32.66
N ASP A 394 -2.91 18.40 33.13
CA ASP A 394 -3.15 18.83 34.52
C ASP A 394 -4.61 19.18 34.82
N SER A 395 -5.48 19.24 33.80
CA SER A 395 -6.89 19.53 34.03
C SER A 395 -7.58 18.30 34.62
N SER A 396 -8.15 18.45 35.84
CA SER A 396 -8.72 17.39 36.68
C SER A 396 -10.00 16.72 36.14
N GLU A 397 -10.11 16.52 34.84
CA GLU A 397 -11.14 15.71 34.22
C GLU A 397 -10.56 14.34 33.81
N VAL A 398 -10.14 13.59 34.84
CA VAL A 398 -9.92 12.14 34.70
C VAL A 398 -11.29 11.48 34.82
N ILE A 399 -11.87 11.11 33.69
CA ILE A 399 -13.00 10.16 33.64
C ILE A 399 -12.59 8.98 32.77
#